data_e886bbe293267c9da6a82b2ee731d6ae
#
_entry.id   e886bbe293267c9da6a82b2ee731d6ae
#
_cell.length_a   1.000
_cell.length_b   1.000
_cell.length_c   1.000
_cell.angle_alpha   90.00
_cell.angle_beta   90.00
_cell.angle_gamma   90.00
#
_symmetry.space_group_name_H-M   'P 1'
#
loop_
_entity.id
_entity.type
_entity.pdbx_description
1 polymer ?
#
loop_
_entity_poly.entity_id
_entity_poly.type
_entity_poly.pdbx_seq_one_letter_code
_entity_poly.pdbx_strand_id
1 'polypeptide(L)'
;TPRGMSSAASDVYKRQGIRAAGALLQYMGETQQCSLSHLTSIRQLRRSQTMPLDETTIRNLEIFETPTGQKRHTLFHVLNQCVTPMGARQLRQWLRYPLLDKEPLEARYDAVEEFQKQGRMRQELRQQLSQVQDLPRIAGRISLPVAGINDFLALRSSLEPLQLLPELLAPLSTPLLVEVGASFDPLNDLLTLLEQRLLPEPSLKLAEGGYIADGVSQELDDLRLLTTDSKE
;
A
#
# COMPACT_ATOMS: atom_id res chain seq x y z
N THR A 1 22.38 -13.48 -31.13
CA THR A 1 21.82 -14.45 -30.17
C THR A 1 22.52 -14.28 -28.84
N PRO A 2 21.89 -13.73 -27.79
CA PRO A 2 22.50 -13.71 -26.46
C PRO A 2 22.58 -15.16 -25.96
N ARG A 3 23.78 -15.58 -25.58
CA ARG A 3 24.06 -16.88 -24.98
C ARG A 3 23.17 -17.03 -23.71
N GLY A 4 22.31 -18.03 -23.73
CA GLY A 4 21.53 -18.41 -22.55
C GLY A 4 22.49 -18.75 -21.39
N MET A 5 22.32 -18.03 -20.29
CA MET A 5 22.96 -18.41 -19.02
C MET A 5 22.49 -19.82 -18.68
N SER A 6 23.45 -20.72 -18.44
CA SER A 6 23.22 -22.11 -18.02
C SER A 6 22.21 -22.12 -16.85
N SER A 7 21.24 -23.04 -16.89
CA SER A 7 20.27 -23.29 -15.82
C SER A 7 20.92 -23.35 -14.42
N ALA A 8 22.10 -23.97 -14.32
CA ALA A 8 22.88 -24.07 -13.10
C ALA A 8 23.35 -22.70 -12.55
N ALA A 9 23.77 -21.77 -13.41
CA ALA A 9 24.14 -20.42 -12.97
C ALA A 9 22.95 -19.64 -12.42
N SER A 10 21.78 -19.76 -13.06
CA SER A 10 20.52 -19.15 -12.59
C SER A 10 20.14 -19.66 -11.18
N ASP A 11 20.33 -20.94 -10.89
CA ASP A 11 19.99 -21.54 -9.60
C ASP A 11 20.98 -21.13 -8.48
N VAL A 12 22.26 -20.94 -8.81
CA VAL A 12 23.25 -20.42 -7.87
C VAL A 12 22.91 -18.99 -7.45
N TYR A 13 22.58 -18.12 -8.39
CA TYR A 13 22.17 -16.73 -8.07
C TYR A 13 20.88 -16.67 -7.27
N LYS A 14 19.89 -17.53 -7.54
CA LYS A 14 18.68 -17.65 -6.72
C LYS A 14 19.00 -18.03 -5.27
N ARG A 15 19.89 -19.02 -5.07
CA ARG A 15 20.32 -19.46 -3.73
C ARG A 15 21.07 -18.36 -2.98
N GLN A 16 21.89 -17.58 -3.65
CA GLN A 16 22.59 -16.43 -3.04
C GLN A 16 21.60 -15.35 -2.61
N GLY A 17 20.62 -15.02 -3.45
CA GLY A 17 19.55 -14.08 -3.10
C GLY A 17 18.72 -14.52 -1.89
N ILE A 18 18.36 -15.81 -1.82
CA ILE A 18 17.63 -16.39 -0.68
C ILE A 18 18.47 -16.32 0.60
N ARG A 19 19.77 -16.65 0.52
CA ARG A 19 20.68 -16.54 1.68
C ARG A 19 20.84 -15.11 2.18
N ALA A 20 20.99 -14.15 1.27
CA ALA A 20 21.07 -12.74 1.62
C ALA A 20 19.79 -12.22 2.28
N ALA A 21 18.63 -12.61 1.73
CA ALA A 21 17.33 -12.28 2.33
C ALA A 21 17.15 -12.92 3.72
N GLY A 22 17.56 -14.20 3.88
CA GLY A 22 17.53 -14.89 5.17
C GLY A 22 18.41 -14.21 6.22
N ALA A 23 19.64 -13.83 5.86
CA ALA A 23 20.54 -13.10 6.76
C ALA A 23 19.96 -11.73 7.16
N LEU A 24 19.32 -11.01 6.23
CA LEU A 24 18.66 -9.74 6.53
C LEU A 24 17.48 -9.92 7.48
N LEU A 25 16.64 -10.93 7.27
CA LEU A 25 15.51 -11.24 8.14
C LEU A 25 15.98 -11.62 9.55
N GLN A 26 17.04 -12.43 9.65
CA GLN A 26 17.65 -12.78 10.94
C GLN A 26 18.14 -11.53 11.66
N TYR A 27 18.91 -10.68 10.98
CA TYR A 27 19.42 -9.42 11.53
C TYR A 27 18.29 -8.49 12.01
N MET A 28 17.23 -8.38 11.22
CA MET A 28 16.05 -7.60 11.61
C MET A 28 15.35 -8.18 12.86
N GLY A 29 15.22 -9.50 12.95
CA GLY A 29 14.65 -10.16 14.13
C GLY A 29 15.48 -9.94 15.40
N GLU A 30 16.81 -10.00 15.27
CA GLU A 30 17.74 -9.78 16.40
C GLU A 30 17.78 -8.31 16.85
N THR A 31 17.74 -7.36 15.92
CA THR A 31 17.89 -5.93 16.22
C THR A 31 16.60 -5.26 16.64
N GLN A 32 15.46 -5.62 16.05
CA GLN A 32 14.18 -4.97 16.34
C GLN A 32 13.39 -5.62 17.48
N GLN A 33 13.80 -6.79 17.95
CA GLN A 33 13.16 -7.56 19.03
C GLN A 33 11.64 -7.73 18.85
N CYS A 34 11.14 -7.65 17.61
CA CYS A 34 9.73 -7.79 17.28
C CYS A 34 9.51 -8.92 16.27
N SER A 35 8.31 -9.48 16.30
CA SER A 35 7.91 -10.50 15.34
C SER A 35 7.88 -9.93 13.92
N LEU A 36 8.57 -10.58 12.98
CA LEU A 36 8.54 -10.26 11.56
C LEU A 36 7.35 -10.90 10.82
N SER A 37 6.30 -11.29 11.55
CA SER A 37 5.11 -11.96 11.01
C SER A 37 4.37 -11.16 9.92
N HIS A 38 4.57 -9.84 9.89
CA HIS A 38 4.04 -8.96 8.85
C HIS A 38 4.75 -9.11 7.49
N LEU A 39 5.95 -9.72 7.47
CA LEU A 39 6.67 -10.02 6.22
C LEU A 39 6.23 -11.38 5.68
N THR A 40 5.14 -11.40 4.91
CA THR A 40 4.51 -12.62 4.41
C THR A 40 5.10 -13.13 3.10
N SER A 41 5.82 -12.30 2.34
CA SER A 41 6.37 -12.70 1.03
C SER A 41 7.65 -11.97 0.67
N ILE A 42 8.53 -12.68 -0.03
CA ILE A 42 9.73 -12.12 -0.67
C ILE A 42 9.53 -12.24 -2.17
N ARG A 43 9.59 -11.12 -2.89
CA ARG A 43 9.50 -11.12 -4.35
C ARG A 43 10.86 -10.91 -4.99
N GLN A 44 11.20 -11.79 -5.91
CA GLN A 44 12.41 -11.61 -6.72
C GLN A 44 12.16 -10.53 -7.77
N LEU A 45 12.93 -9.44 -7.73
CA LEU A 45 12.95 -8.45 -8.80
C LEU A 45 13.77 -9.03 -9.97
N ARG A 46 13.12 -9.42 -11.05
CA ARG A 46 13.79 -9.89 -12.27
C ARG A 46 14.26 -8.70 -13.10
N ARG A 47 15.52 -8.34 -12.97
CA ARG A 47 16.14 -7.27 -13.78
C ARG A 47 16.06 -7.51 -15.31
N SER A 48 15.84 -8.75 -15.74
CA SER A 48 15.68 -9.08 -17.17
C SER A 48 14.36 -8.56 -17.79
N GLN A 49 13.38 -8.20 -16.96
CA GLN A 49 12.07 -7.69 -17.43
C GLN A 49 11.99 -6.15 -17.38
N THR A 50 12.98 -5.48 -16.86
CA THR A 50 13.01 -4.02 -16.73
C THR A 50 14.26 -3.43 -17.37
N MET A 51 14.14 -2.25 -17.93
CA MET A 51 15.26 -1.47 -18.46
C MET A 51 16.20 -1.10 -17.30
N PRO A 52 17.49 -1.49 -17.38
CA PRO A 52 18.46 -1.10 -16.38
C PRO A 52 18.78 0.39 -16.54
N LEU A 53 18.28 1.21 -15.62
CA LEU A 53 18.66 2.62 -15.50
C LEU A 53 19.60 2.75 -14.31
N ASP A 54 20.82 3.23 -14.55
CA ASP A 54 21.75 3.56 -13.48
C ASP A 54 21.41 4.93 -12.86
N GLU A 55 22.02 5.24 -11.73
CA GLU A 55 21.74 6.47 -10.99
C GLU A 55 22.15 7.72 -11.79
N THR A 56 23.21 7.62 -12.60
CA THR A 56 23.68 8.71 -13.46
C THR A 56 22.67 9.01 -14.57
N THR A 57 22.14 7.96 -15.21
CA THR A 57 21.08 8.09 -16.22
C THR A 57 19.81 8.67 -15.63
N ILE A 58 19.35 8.20 -14.45
CA ILE A 58 18.18 8.71 -13.74
C ILE A 58 18.34 10.21 -13.44
N ARG A 59 19.53 10.63 -13.00
CA ARG A 59 19.83 12.03 -12.70
C ARG A 59 19.90 12.88 -13.97
N ASN A 60 20.60 12.42 -15.01
CA ASN A 60 20.73 13.17 -16.26
C ASN A 60 19.41 13.33 -17.01
N LEU A 61 18.50 12.38 -16.88
CA LEU A 61 17.14 12.46 -17.42
C LEU A 61 16.18 13.26 -16.51
N GLU A 62 16.67 13.76 -15.39
CA GLU A 62 15.89 14.51 -14.40
C GLU A 62 14.58 13.80 -14.00
N ILE A 63 14.65 12.48 -13.83
CA ILE A 63 13.46 11.70 -13.54
C ILE A 63 12.88 12.03 -12.17
N PHE A 64 13.72 12.16 -11.12
CA PHE A 64 13.29 12.42 -9.74
C PHE A 64 13.89 13.68 -9.14
N GLU A 65 15.04 14.14 -9.64
CA GLU A 65 15.77 15.30 -9.17
C GLU A 65 16.41 16.03 -10.35
N THR A 66 16.42 17.36 -10.27
CA THR A 66 17.19 18.18 -11.20
C THR A 66 18.68 18.15 -10.83
N PRO A 67 19.60 18.63 -11.68
CA PRO A 67 21.04 18.74 -11.35
C PRO A 67 21.31 19.55 -10.08
N THR A 68 20.40 20.47 -9.73
CA THR A 68 20.47 21.31 -8.52
C THR A 68 19.81 20.68 -7.29
N GLY A 69 19.38 19.39 -7.37
CA GLY A 69 18.74 18.66 -6.26
C GLY A 69 17.27 19.04 -6.00
N GLN A 70 16.66 19.81 -6.90
CA GLN A 70 15.24 20.17 -6.76
C GLN A 70 14.35 19.04 -7.27
N LYS A 71 13.21 18.82 -6.58
CA LYS A 71 12.19 17.83 -6.97
C LYS A 71 11.14 18.37 -7.93
N ARG A 72 11.03 19.71 -8.03
CA ARG A 72 10.14 20.38 -8.99
C ARG A 72 10.72 20.30 -10.40
N HIS A 73 9.86 20.35 -11.41
CA HIS A 73 10.22 20.31 -12.85
C HIS A 73 10.86 19.01 -13.31
N THR A 74 10.79 17.95 -12.52
CA THR A 74 11.23 16.61 -12.90
C THR A 74 10.11 15.83 -13.62
N LEU A 75 10.48 14.77 -14.35
CA LEU A 75 9.50 13.91 -15.01
C LEU A 75 8.46 13.36 -14.01
N PHE A 76 8.93 12.88 -12.87
CA PHE A 76 8.04 12.40 -11.80
C PHE A 76 7.10 13.50 -11.30
N HIS A 77 7.58 14.73 -11.12
CA HIS A 77 6.75 15.85 -10.65
C HIS A 77 5.60 16.16 -11.63
N VAL A 78 5.89 16.15 -12.93
CA VAL A 78 4.88 16.42 -13.97
C VAL A 78 3.84 15.31 -14.04
N LEU A 79 4.28 14.04 -13.98
CA LEU A 79 3.40 12.88 -14.12
C LEU A 79 2.64 12.53 -12.84
N ASN A 80 3.13 12.95 -11.66
CA ASN A 80 2.53 12.57 -10.38
C ASN A 80 1.23 13.34 -10.10
N GLN A 81 0.15 12.85 -10.67
CA GLN A 81 -1.23 13.27 -10.39
C GLN A 81 -1.95 12.26 -9.49
N CYS A 82 -1.20 11.40 -8.78
CA CYS A 82 -1.77 10.39 -7.90
C CYS A 82 -2.45 11.05 -6.69
N VAL A 83 -3.62 10.54 -6.33
CA VAL A 83 -4.40 11.01 -5.16
C VAL A 83 -4.07 10.23 -3.90
N THR A 84 -3.33 9.12 -4.02
CA THR A 84 -2.89 8.29 -2.89
C THR A 84 -1.37 8.26 -2.78
N PRO A 85 -0.81 8.17 -1.55
CA PRO A 85 0.64 7.98 -1.37
C PRO A 85 1.14 6.66 -1.97
N MET A 86 0.31 5.61 -1.94
CA MET A 86 0.61 4.30 -2.54
C MET A 86 0.76 4.40 -4.06
N GLY A 87 -0.16 5.08 -4.72
CA GLY A 87 -0.10 5.33 -6.17
C GLY A 87 1.15 6.12 -6.56
N ALA A 88 1.49 7.17 -5.81
CA ALA A 88 2.71 7.93 -6.06
C ALA A 88 3.98 7.08 -5.91
N ARG A 89 4.03 6.17 -4.92
CA ARG A 89 5.14 5.21 -4.80
C ARG A 89 5.19 4.23 -5.96
N GLN A 90 4.05 3.73 -6.39
CA GLN A 90 3.96 2.83 -7.54
C GLN A 90 4.42 3.52 -8.84
N LEU A 91 3.99 4.77 -9.09
CA LEU A 91 4.45 5.55 -10.22
C LEU A 91 5.97 5.76 -10.18
N ARG A 92 6.52 6.10 -9.00
CA ARG A 92 7.97 6.24 -8.82
C ARG A 92 8.70 4.94 -9.15
N GLN A 93 8.15 3.81 -8.75
CA GLN A 93 8.72 2.48 -9.03
C GLN A 93 8.67 2.17 -10.53
N TRP A 94 7.59 2.49 -11.22
CA TRP A 94 7.46 2.29 -12.67
C TRP A 94 8.47 3.13 -13.46
N LEU A 95 8.70 4.38 -13.05
CA LEU A 95 9.69 5.25 -13.68
C LEU A 95 11.14 4.79 -13.38
N ARG A 96 11.38 4.21 -12.21
CA ARG A 96 12.71 3.69 -11.85
C ARG A 96 13.03 2.37 -12.55
N TYR A 97 12.02 1.55 -12.80
CA TYR A 97 12.12 0.22 -13.39
C TYR A 97 11.15 0.07 -14.57
N PRO A 98 11.40 0.77 -15.69
CA PRO A 98 10.55 0.68 -16.87
C PRO A 98 10.53 -0.75 -17.43
N LEU A 99 9.37 -1.21 -17.86
CA LEU A 99 9.22 -2.53 -18.46
C LEU A 99 9.90 -2.57 -19.83
N LEU A 100 10.48 -3.71 -20.19
CA LEU A 100 11.00 -4.01 -21.52
C LEU A 100 10.01 -4.76 -22.38
N ASP A 101 9.16 -5.57 -21.76
CA ASP A 101 8.20 -6.39 -22.47
C ASP A 101 7.04 -5.53 -22.99
N LYS A 102 6.73 -5.68 -24.26
CA LYS A 102 5.72 -4.88 -24.95
C LYS A 102 4.30 -5.16 -24.47
N GLU A 103 3.97 -6.44 -24.26
CA GLU A 103 2.64 -6.89 -23.88
C GLU A 103 2.12 -6.24 -22.57
N PRO A 104 2.85 -6.26 -21.44
CA PRO A 104 2.37 -5.60 -20.24
C PRO A 104 2.40 -4.06 -20.32
N LEU A 105 3.19 -3.47 -21.24
CA LEU A 105 3.13 -2.03 -21.53
C LEU A 105 1.86 -1.67 -22.26
N GLU A 106 1.51 -2.42 -23.30
CA GLU A 106 0.27 -2.23 -24.06
C GLU A 106 -0.96 -2.41 -23.17
N ALA A 107 -0.98 -3.44 -22.32
CA ALA A 107 -2.06 -3.62 -21.35
C ALA A 107 -2.25 -2.41 -20.42
N ARG A 108 -1.17 -1.72 -20.03
CA ARG A 108 -1.26 -0.48 -19.26
C ARG A 108 -1.80 0.69 -20.09
N TYR A 109 -1.40 0.79 -21.35
CA TYR A 109 -1.90 1.84 -22.25
C TYR A 109 -3.39 1.66 -22.53
N ASP A 110 -3.83 0.43 -22.75
CA ASP A 110 -5.26 0.11 -22.95
C ASP A 110 -6.08 0.51 -21.73
N ALA A 111 -5.58 0.22 -20.50
CA ALA A 111 -6.22 0.64 -19.27
C ALA A 111 -6.28 2.18 -19.13
N VAL A 112 -5.21 2.89 -19.50
CA VAL A 112 -5.19 4.37 -19.53
C VAL A 112 -6.20 4.92 -20.54
N GLU A 113 -6.27 4.33 -21.72
CA GLU A 113 -7.22 4.73 -22.77
C GLU A 113 -8.67 4.54 -22.30
N GLU A 114 -8.98 3.40 -21.65
CA GLU A 114 -10.31 3.17 -21.09
C GLU A 114 -10.68 4.21 -20.04
N PHE A 115 -9.79 4.51 -19.08
CA PHE A 115 -10.01 5.57 -18.11
C PHE A 115 -10.12 6.96 -18.74
N GLN A 116 -9.45 7.21 -19.87
CA GLN A 116 -9.56 8.47 -20.59
C GLN A 116 -10.97 8.63 -21.19
N LYS A 117 -11.50 7.55 -21.76
CA LYS A 117 -12.85 7.52 -22.35
C LYS A 117 -13.96 7.62 -21.30
N GLN A 118 -13.73 7.11 -20.11
CA GLN A 118 -14.69 7.06 -18.99
C GLN A 118 -14.43 8.17 -17.96
N GLY A 119 -14.46 9.44 -18.40
CA GLY A 119 -14.05 10.58 -17.57
C GLY A 119 -14.83 10.75 -16.27
N ARG A 120 -16.16 10.51 -16.26
CA ARG A 120 -16.99 10.61 -15.07
C ARG A 120 -16.62 9.55 -14.03
N MET A 121 -16.58 8.30 -14.43
CA MET A 121 -16.21 7.17 -13.56
C MET A 121 -14.79 7.35 -13.01
N ARG A 122 -13.82 7.80 -13.83
CA ARG A 122 -12.48 8.14 -13.39
C ARG A 122 -12.48 9.21 -12.29
N GLN A 123 -13.33 10.23 -12.39
CA GLN A 123 -13.44 11.27 -11.36
C GLN A 123 -14.02 10.71 -10.06
N GLU A 124 -15.07 9.91 -10.13
CA GLU A 124 -15.69 9.25 -8.98
C GLU A 124 -14.68 8.32 -8.29
N LEU A 125 -13.96 7.49 -9.05
CA LEU A 125 -12.91 6.62 -8.53
C LEU A 125 -11.80 7.44 -7.84
N ARG A 126 -11.35 8.53 -8.45
CA ARG A 126 -10.34 9.41 -7.84
C ARG A 126 -10.83 10.08 -6.57
N GLN A 127 -12.11 10.44 -6.50
CA GLN A 127 -12.72 11.02 -5.31
C GLN A 127 -12.72 10.02 -4.15
N GLN A 128 -13.11 8.77 -4.38
CA GLN A 128 -13.05 7.71 -3.36
C GLN A 128 -11.61 7.45 -2.92
N LEU A 129 -10.70 7.26 -3.87
CA LEU A 129 -9.30 7.01 -3.57
C LEU A 129 -8.61 8.17 -2.83
N SER A 130 -9.06 9.42 -3.00
CA SER A 130 -8.48 10.58 -2.31
C SER A 130 -8.70 10.55 -0.79
N GLN A 131 -9.69 9.79 -0.32
CA GLN A 131 -10.00 9.61 1.09
C GLN A 131 -9.17 8.48 1.72
N VAL A 132 -8.54 7.64 0.89
CA VAL A 132 -7.74 6.50 1.34
C VAL A 132 -6.35 6.95 1.75
N GLN A 133 -6.00 6.71 3.01
CA GLN A 133 -4.69 7.02 3.55
C GLN A 133 -3.65 5.94 3.16
N ASP A 134 -2.44 6.04 3.69
CA ASP A 134 -1.35 5.11 3.40
C ASP A 134 -1.55 3.76 4.12
N LEU A 135 -2.42 2.90 3.58
CA LEU A 135 -2.78 1.61 4.20
C LEU A 135 -1.57 0.73 4.54
N PRO A 136 -0.57 0.53 3.68
CA PRO A 136 0.60 -0.27 4.05
C PRO A 136 1.36 0.30 5.24
N ARG A 137 1.41 1.62 5.38
CA ARG A 137 2.07 2.28 6.50
C ARG A 137 1.25 2.16 7.78
N ILE A 138 -0.06 2.29 7.69
CA ILE A 138 -0.99 2.09 8.80
C ILE A 138 -0.90 0.63 9.30
N ALA A 139 -0.99 -0.35 8.40
CA ALA A 139 -0.85 -1.76 8.73
C ALA A 139 0.48 -2.08 9.39
N GLY A 140 1.59 -1.51 8.89
CA GLY A 140 2.90 -1.64 9.50
C GLY A 140 2.97 -1.08 10.93
N ARG A 141 2.30 0.05 11.20
CA ARG A 141 2.24 0.61 12.57
C ARG A 141 1.36 -0.21 13.50
N ILE A 142 0.20 -0.67 13.02
CA ILE A 142 -0.70 -1.52 13.81
C ILE A 142 -0.03 -2.84 14.21
N SER A 143 0.90 -3.34 13.40
CA SER A 143 1.66 -4.55 13.71
C SER A 143 2.73 -4.35 14.81
N LEU A 144 2.96 -3.13 15.24
CA LEU A 144 3.95 -2.79 16.27
C LEU A 144 3.27 -2.46 17.62
N PRO A 145 3.95 -2.67 18.75
CA PRO A 145 3.41 -2.33 20.09
C PRO A 145 3.10 -0.84 20.29
N VAL A 146 3.50 0.02 19.35
CA VAL A 146 3.31 1.48 19.40
C VAL A 146 2.03 1.94 18.69
N ALA A 147 1.17 1.01 18.23
CA ALA A 147 -0.09 1.35 17.61
C ALA A 147 -0.98 2.18 18.52
N GLY A 148 -1.49 3.29 18.01
CA GLY A 148 -2.42 4.16 18.73
C GLY A 148 -3.83 4.08 18.13
N ILE A 149 -4.83 4.60 18.86
CA ILE A 149 -6.22 4.66 18.39
C ILE A 149 -6.33 5.36 17.03
N ASN A 150 -5.54 6.40 16.78
CA ASN A 150 -5.53 7.12 15.51
C ASN A 150 -5.18 6.23 14.31
N ASP A 151 -4.39 5.17 14.50
CA ASP A 151 -4.06 4.23 13.43
C ASP A 151 -5.27 3.38 13.04
N PHE A 152 -6.07 2.95 14.02
CA PHE A 152 -7.29 2.18 13.79
C PHE A 152 -8.40 3.06 13.19
N LEU A 153 -8.53 4.31 13.62
CA LEU A 153 -9.46 5.27 13.03
C LEU A 153 -9.08 5.60 11.58
N ALA A 154 -7.80 5.81 11.30
CA ALA A 154 -7.28 6.02 9.97
C ALA A 154 -7.50 4.79 9.06
N LEU A 155 -7.39 3.58 9.62
CA LEU A 155 -7.72 2.35 8.90
C LEU A 155 -9.21 2.31 8.58
N ARG A 156 -10.10 2.48 9.57
CA ARG A 156 -11.56 2.49 9.37
C ARG A 156 -11.96 3.50 8.30
N SER A 157 -11.57 4.77 8.43
CA SER A 157 -11.91 5.83 7.49
C SER A 157 -11.35 5.59 6.07
N SER A 158 -10.28 4.82 5.95
CA SER A 158 -9.72 4.44 4.65
C SER A 158 -10.44 3.24 4.03
N LEU A 159 -11.02 2.33 4.82
CA LEU A 159 -11.77 1.18 4.33
C LEU A 159 -13.18 1.56 3.85
N GLU A 160 -13.80 2.57 4.45
CA GLU A 160 -15.15 3.04 4.07
C GLU A 160 -15.28 3.36 2.56
N PRO A 161 -14.43 4.22 1.95
CA PRO A 161 -14.53 4.53 0.53
C PRO A 161 -14.16 3.34 -0.38
N LEU A 162 -13.44 2.33 0.12
CA LEU A 162 -13.08 1.15 -0.65
C LEU A 162 -14.29 0.24 -0.94
N GLN A 163 -15.37 0.35 -0.15
CA GLN A 163 -16.58 -0.44 -0.36
C GLN A 163 -17.27 -0.13 -1.70
N LEU A 164 -17.09 1.06 -2.24
CA LEU A 164 -17.67 1.49 -3.52
C LEU A 164 -16.82 1.09 -4.73
N LEU A 165 -15.56 0.69 -4.52
CA LEU A 165 -14.64 0.38 -5.63
C LEU A 165 -15.08 -0.79 -6.50
N PRO A 166 -15.63 -1.91 -5.97
CA PRO A 166 -16.11 -3.01 -6.82
C PRO A 166 -17.17 -2.55 -7.84
N GLU A 167 -18.11 -1.72 -7.42
CA GLU A 167 -19.17 -1.18 -8.30
C GLU A 167 -18.58 -0.23 -9.36
N LEU A 168 -17.61 0.60 -8.98
CA LEU A 168 -16.93 1.51 -9.90
C LEU A 168 -16.01 0.78 -10.89
N LEU A 169 -15.45 -0.36 -10.51
CA LEU A 169 -14.57 -1.15 -11.38
C LEU A 169 -15.36 -2.12 -12.27
N ALA A 170 -16.57 -2.52 -11.89
CA ALA A 170 -17.39 -3.49 -12.63
C ALA A 170 -17.65 -3.15 -14.11
N PRO A 171 -17.84 -1.87 -14.53
CA PRO A 171 -18.05 -1.51 -15.93
C PRO A 171 -16.80 -1.58 -16.79
N LEU A 172 -15.61 -1.76 -16.22
CA LEU A 172 -14.34 -1.79 -16.93
C LEU A 172 -14.17 -3.09 -17.68
N SER A 173 -13.64 -3.01 -18.91
CA SER A 173 -13.58 -4.13 -19.84
C SER A 173 -12.15 -4.54 -20.22
N THR A 174 -11.17 -3.66 -20.05
CA THR A 174 -9.76 -3.96 -20.31
C THR A 174 -9.27 -5.10 -19.42
N PRO A 175 -8.63 -6.14 -19.97
CA PRO A 175 -8.23 -7.34 -19.23
C PRO A 175 -7.48 -7.03 -17.93
N LEU A 176 -6.54 -6.08 -17.94
CA LEU A 176 -5.79 -5.65 -16.76
C LEU A 176 -6.73 -5.09 -15.67
N LEU A 177 -7.71 -4.28 -16.03
CA LEU A 177 -8.63 -3.67 -15.07
C LEU A 177 -9.66 -4.67 -14.55
N VAL A 178 -10.10 -5.61 -15.39
CA VAL A 178 -10.95 -6.74 -14.99
C VAL A 178 -10.21 -7.63 -13.97
N GLU A 179 -8.93 -7.94 -14.20
CA GLU A 179 -8.10 -8.70 -13.28
C GLU A 179 -7.95 -7.98 -11.92
N VAL A 180 -7.69 -6.67 -11.97
CA VAL A 180 -7.60 -5.83 -10.76
C VAL A 180 -8.93 -5.83 -10.01
N GLY A 181 -10.05 -5.64 -10.70
CA GLY A 181 -11.38 -5.67 -10.08
C GLY A 181 -11.72 -7.03 -9.46
N ALA A 182 -11.40 -8.13 -10.15
CA ALA A 182 -11.65 -9.49 -9.65
C ALA A 182 -10.77 -9.88 -8.46
N SER A 183 -9.56 -9.32 -8.36
CA SER A 183 -8.64 -9.57 -7.26
C SER A 183 -8.80 -8.60 -6.08
N PHE A 184 -9.65 -7.59 -6.24
CA PHE A 184 -9.85 -6.56 -5.22
C PHE A 184 -10.79 -7.06 -4.13
N ASP A 185 -10.30 -7.04 -2.88
CA ASP A 185 -11.08 -7.33 -1.68
C ASP A 185 -11.30 -6.03 -0.90
N PRO A 186 -12.53 -5.54 -0.73
CA PRO A 186 -12.83 -4.34 0.04
C PRO A 186 -12.69 -4.52 1.56
N LEU A 187 -12.41 -5.72 2.06
CA LEU A 187 -12.21 -6.05 3.49
C LEU A 187 -13.44 -5.67 4.35
N ASN A 188 -14.63 -6.07 3.92
CA ASN A 188 -15.90 -5.80 4.62
C ASN A 188 -15.92 -6.32 6.04
N ASP A 189 -15.36 -7.50 6.27
CA ASP A 189 -15.26 -8.13 7.57
C ASP A 189 -14.41 -7.31 8.54
N LEU A 190 -13.30 -6.77 8.06
CA LEU A 190 -12.43 -5.91 8.85
C LEU A 190 -13.09 -4.56 9.15
N LEU A 191 -13.77 -3.95 8.19
CA LEU A 191 -14.51 -2.71 8.41
C LEU A 191 -15.60 -2.91 9.47
N THR A 192 -16.41 -3.95 9.33
CA THR A 192 -17.46 -4.30 10.29
C THR A 192 -16.88 -4.54 11.70
N LEU A 193 -15.74 -5.23 11.79
CA LEU A 193 -15.06 -5.45 13.07
C LEU A 193 -14.65 -4.12 13.72
N LEU A 194 -14.09 -3.18 12.95
CA LEU A 194 -13.67 -1.88 13.46
C LEU A 194 -14.87 -1.03 13.89
N GLU A 195 -15.96 -1.04 13.13
CA GLU A 195 -17.21 -0.33 13.45
C GLU A 195 -17.87 -0.85 14.74
N GLN A 196 -17.85 -2.16 14.94
CA GLN A 196 -18.41 -2.78 16.15
C GLN A 196 -17.56 -2.53 17.39
N ARG A 197 -16.26 -2.36 17.24
CA ARG A 197 -15.33 -2.26 18.38
C ARG A 197 -14.91 -0.84 18.73
N LEU A 198 -15.00 0.08 17.80
CA LEU A 198 -14.63 1.48 18.00
C LEU A 198 -15.86 2.36 18.07
N LEU A 199 -15.86 3.31 18.99
CA LEU A 199 -16.90 4.34 18.99
C LEU A 199 -16.88 5.14 17.69
N PRO A 200 -18.04 5.66 17.23
CA PRO A 200 -18.12 6.50 16.02
C PRO A 200 -17.25 7.77 16.13
N GLU A 201 -17.29 8.43 17.28
CA GLU A 201 -16.56 9.67 17.60
C GLU A 201 -15.73 9.47 18.87
N PRO A 202 -14.63 8.73 18.83
CA PRO A 202 -13.82 8.46 20.01
C PRO A 202 -13.00 9.67 20.42
N SER A 203 -12.68 9.79 21.71
CA SER A 203 -11.65 10.74 22.18
C SER A 203 -10.31 10.43 21.54
N LEU A 204 -9.63 11.44 21.00
CA LEU A 204 -8.32 11.29 20.38
C LEU A 204 -7.19 11.21 21.42
N LYS A 205 -7.49 11.49 22.69
CA LYS A 205 -6.52 11.44 23.78
C LYS A 205 -6.59 10.10 24.47
N LEU A 206 -5.56 9.29 24.31
CA LEU A 206 -5.47 7.96 24.92
C LEU A 206 -5.71 7.96 26.43
N ALA A 207 -5.26 9.03 27.13
CA ALA A 207 -5.42 9.19 28.57
C ALA A 207 -6.87 9.44 29.02
N GLU A 208 -7.74 9.91 28.13
CA GLU A 208 -9.16 10.16 28.44
C GLU A 208 -10.02 8.90 28.26
N GLY A 209 -9.51 7.86 27.60
CA GLY A 209 -10.28 6.67 27.27
C GLY A 209 -11.44 6.95 26.29
N GLY A 210 -12.49 6.10 26.30
CA GLY A 210 -13.70 6.36 25.54
C GLY A 210 -13.55 6.14 24.03
N TYR A 211 -12.79 5.14 23.59
CA TYR A 211 -12.62 4.78 22.19
C TYR A 211 -13.08 3.36 21.85
N ILE A 212 -13.24 2.50 22.83
CA ILE A 212 -13.81 1.16 22.64
C ILE A 212 -15.31 1.20 22.91
N ALA A 213 -16.11 0.57 22.05
CA ALA A 213 -17.54 0.45 22.21
C ALA A 213 -17.89 -0.40 23.45
N ASP A 214 -19.09 -0.15 24.01
CA ASP A 214 -19.60 -0.94 25.12
C ASP A 214 -19.91 -2.37 24.65
N GLY A 215 -19.74 -3.36 25.54
CA GLY A 215 -19.94 -4.78 25.22
C GLY A 215 -18.78 -5.47 24.52
N VAL A 216 -17.69 -4.76 24.19
CA VAL A 216 -16.48 -5.36 23.56
C VAL A 216 -15.65 -6.12 24.58
N SER A 217 -15.60 -5.64 25.84
CA SER A 217 -14.89 -6.26 26.95
C SER A 217 -15.68 -6.04 28.24
N GLN A 218 -16.18 -7.14 28.82
CA GLN A 218 -16.93 -7.10 30.08
C GLN A 218 -16.11 -6.48 31.20
N GLU A 219 -14.82 -6.80 31.28
CA GLU A 219 -13.89 -6.24 32.25
C GLU A 219 -13.79 -4.71 32.16
N LEU A 220 -13.75 -4.19 30.93
CA LEU A 220 -13.71 -2.74 30.67
C LEU A 220 -15.03 -2.08 31.05
N ASP A 221 -16.16 -2.71 30.76
CA ASP A 221 -17.48 -2.19 31.08
C ASP A 221 -17.70 -2.17 32.61
N ASP A 222 -17.29 -3.19 33.34
CA ASP A 222 -17.32 -3.26 34.79
C ASP A 222 -16.46 -2.15 35.42
N LEU A 223 -15.25 -1.90 34.90
CA LEU A 223 -14.38 -0.81 35.35
C LEU A 223 -14.99 0.58 35.08
N ARG A 224 -15.71 0.76 33.98
CA ARG A 224 -16.42 2.01 33.67
C ARG A 224 -17.54 2.27 34.67
N LEU A 225 -18.33 1.25 35.01
CA LEU A 225 -19.39 1.36 36.03
C LEU A 225 -18.81 1.78 37.37
N LEU A 226 -17.75 1.14 37.82
CA LEU A 226 -17.09 1.50 39.09
C LEU A 226 -16.54 2.94 39.11
N THR A 227 -16.11 3.44 37.94
CA THR A 227 -15.57 4.81 37.83
C THR A 227 -16.70 5.86 37.84
N THR A 228 -17.89 5.52 37.37
CA THR A 228 -19.06 6.38 37.33
C THR A 228 -19.66 6.49 38.75
N ASP A 229 -19.82 5.37 39.44
CA ASP A 229 -20.35 5.33 40.80
C ASP A 229 -19.43 6.04 41.86
N SER A 230 -18.15 6.18 41.55
CA SER A 230 -17.19 6.88 42.43
C SER A 230 -17.18 8.40 42.27
N LYS A 231 -17.95 8.94 41.32
CA LYS A 231 -18.07 10.38 41.06
C LYS A 231 -19.39 11.00 41.56
N GLU A 232 -20.32 10.18 42.02
CA GLU A 232 -21.48 10.58 42.82
C GLU A 232 -21.15 10.53 44.32
#